data_efbcac49219d1dbad1e1618f2a12a706
#
_entry.id   efbcac49219d1dbad1e1618f2a12a706
#
_cell.length_a   1.000
_cell.length_b   1.000
_cell.length_c   1.000
_cell.angle_alpha   90.00
_cell.angle_beta   90.00
_cell.angle_gamma   90.00
#
_symmetry.space_group_name_H-M   'P 1'
#
loop_
_entity.id
_entity.type
_entity.pdbx_description
1 polymer ?
#
loop_
_entity_poly.entity_id
_entity_poly.type
_entity_poly.pdbx_seq_one_letter_code
_entity_poly.pdbx_strand_id
1 'polypeptide(L)'
;MRRHVFLVGLLIGGSAVASAQRPAPQHVDVPTIAPRPEDVATIDGILRAFYDVISGPAGQPRQWSRDRTLYIPDVHFVSLSTDSTGRVRADVVTHQMFVDRSNPSLVRRGFFETEIHRTTARFGNVVHVFSTYEMRERAGGPVFGRGINSIELFWDGTRWWIAAAQWDDERPDNPIPTEYLP
;
A
#
# COMPACT_ATOMS: atom_id res chain seq x y z
N MET A 1 -30.23 -12.71 74.02
CA MET A 1 -29.89 -11.74 72.98
C MET A 1 -29.11 -12.46 71.88
N ARG A 2 -29.78 -12.74 70.71
CA ARG A 2 -29.16 -13.42 69.54
C ARG A 2 -28.86 -12.34 68.53
N ARG A 3 -27.56 -12.16 68.17
CA ARG A 3 -27.12 -11.25 67.13
C ARG A 3 -27.14 -11.99 65.77
N HIS A 4 -27.94 -11.49 64.83
CA HIS A 4 -27.96 -11.94 63.44
C HIS A 4 -26.87 -11.20 62.69
N VAL A 5 -25.92 -11.92 62.08
CA VAL A 5 -24.93 -11.39 61.13
C VAL A 5 -25.50 -11.57 59.74
N PHE A 6 -25.76 -10.46 59.02
CA PHE A 6 -26.09 -10.47 57.62
C PHE A 6 -24.80 -10.48 56.78
N LEU A 7 -24.61 -11.54 56.02
CA LEU A 7 -23.54 -11.66 55.05
C LEU A 7 -24.04 -11.07 53.71
N VAL A 8 -23.50 -9.92 53.31
CA VAL A 8 -23.78 -9.32 52.00
C VAL A 8 -22.79 -9.91 51.00
N GLY A 9 -23.26 -10.79 50.12
CA GLY A 9 -22.48 -11.32 49.01
C GLY A 9 -22.33 -10.30 47.90
N LEU A 10 -21.10 -9.86 47.64
CA LEU A 10 -20.76 -8.97 46.53
C LEU A 10 -20.60 -9.81 45.25
N LEU A 11 -21.58 -9.76 44.34
CA LEU A 11 -21.49 -10.33 43.00
C LEU A 11 -20.65 -9.41 42.14
N ILE A 12 -19.39 -9.78 41.88
CA ILE A 12 -18.53 -9.12 40.91
C ILE A 12 -18.93 -9.65 39.51
N GLY A 13 -19.80 -8.92 38.83
CA GLY A 13 -20.12 -9.17 37.42
C GLY A 13 -18.94 -8.80 36.54
N GLY A 14 -18.15 -9.77 36.13
CA GLY A 14 -17.10 -9.58 35.12
C GLY A 14 -17.72 -9.31 33.76
N SER A 15 -17.73 -8.04 33.31
CA SER A 15 -18.05 -7.69 31.93
C SER A 15 -16.92 -8.18 31.02
N ALA A 16 -17.15 -9.28 30.32
CA ALA A 16 -16.26 -9.70 29.24
C ALA A 16 -16.33 -8.65 28.13
N VAL A 17 -15.27 -7.86 27.96
CA VAL A 17 -15.11 -6.98 26.82
C VAL A 17 -14.87 -7.89 25.61
N ALA A 18 -15.91 -8.09 24.82
CA ALA A 18 -15.80 -8.79 23.54
C ALA A 18 -14.83 -8.00 22.66
N SER A 19 -13.65 -8.54 22.43
CA SER A 19 -12.70 -8.00 21.46
C SER A 19 -13.35 -8.08 20.07
N ALA A 20 -13.78 -6.94 19.53
CA ALA A 20 -14.36 -6.86 18.19
C ALA A 20 -13.29 -7.32 17.20
N GLN A 21 -13.42 -8.53 16.70
CA GLN A 21 -12.55 -9.11 15.70
C GLN A 21 -12.70 -8.27 14.42
N ARG A 22 -11.60 -7.66 13.94
CA ARG A 22 -11.62 -6.94 12.68
C ARG A 22 -12.08 -7.91 11.58
N PRO A 23 -13.11 -7.55 10.78
CA PRO A 23 -13.55 -8.43 9.69
C PRO A 23 -12.37 -8.83 8.80
N ALA A 24 -12.33 -10.09 8.38
CA ALA A 24 -11.35 -10.55 7.42
C ALA A 24 -11.45 -9.70 6.13
N PRO A 25 -10.32 -9.39 5.47
CA PRO A 25 -10.35 -8.69 4.19
C PRO A 25 -11.26 -9.42 3.20
N GLN A 26 -12.12 -8.68 2.50
CA GLN A 26 -12.96 -9.24 1.45
C GLN A 26 -12.08 -9.58 0.25
N HIS A 27 -12.13 -10.83 -0.20
CA HIS A 27 -11.39 -11.26 -1.40
C HIS A 27 -11.90 -10.51 -2.63
N VAL A 28 -10.97 -9.95 -3.41
CA VAL A 28 -11.22 -9.27 -4.67
C VAL A 28 -10.79 -10.19 -5.81
N ASP A 29 -11.72 -10.59 -6.66
CA ASP A 29 -11.37 -11.36 -7.86
C ASP A 29 -10.61 -10.45 -8.84
N VAL A 30 -9.41 -10.90 -9.25
CA VAL A 30 -8.53 -10.17 -10.17
C VAL A 30 -8.32 -11.02 -11.43
N PRO A 31 -9.15 -10.86 -12.46
CA PRO A 31 -9.00 -11.57 -13.72
C PRO A 31 -7.63 -11.32 -14.37
N THR A 32 -7.07 -12.36 -14.99
CA THR A 32 -5.85 -12.24 -15.78
C THR A 32 -6.18 -11.65 -17.14
N ILE A 33 -5.47 -10.61 -17.52
CA ILE A 33 -5.58 -9.92 -18.83
C ILE A 33 -4.20 -9.80 -19.47
N ALA A 34 -4.16 -9.49 -20.77
CA ALA A 34 -2.92 -9.13 -21.43
C ALA A 34 -2.45 -7.73 -20.97
N PRO A 35 -1.13 -7.50 -20.82
CA PRO A 35 -0.61 -6.17 -20.54
C PRO A 35 -0.90 -5.22 -21.68
N ARG A 36 -1.10 -3.94 -21.38
CA ARG A 36 -1.16 -2.90 -22.39
C ARG A 36 0.25 -2.56 -22.85
N PRO A 37 0.53 -2.51 -24.17
CA PRO A 37 1.88 -2.19 -24.65
C PRO A 37 2.42 -0.87 -24.09
N GLU A 38 1.60 0.16 -24.00
CA GLU A 38 1.96 1.48 -23.47
C GLU A 38 2.36 1.47 -21.99
N ASP A 39 1.90 0.47 -21.24
CA ASP A 39 2.25 0.31 -19.81
C ASP A 39 3.61 -0.37 -19.64
N VAL A 40 4.06 -1.19 -20.59
CA VAL A 40 5.20 -2.08 -20.35
C VAL A 40 6.35 -1.92 -21.34
N ALA A 41 6.18 -1.09 -22.39
CA ALA A 41 7.20 -0.89 -23.40
C ALA A 41 8.36 0.00 -22.94
N THR A 42 8.13 0.87 -21.95
CA THR A 42 9.13 1.82 -21.44
C THR A 42 9.12 1.89 -19.92
N ILE A 43 10.22 2.35 -19.34
CA ILE A 43 10.30 2.63 -17.87
C ILE A 43 9.26 3.67 -17.49
N ASP A 44 9.10 4.75 -18.25
CA ASP A 44 8.09 5.78 -17.98
C ASP A 44 6.67 5.23 -18.09
N GLY A 45 6.42 4.31 -19.02
CA GLY A 45 5.14 3.63 -19.17
C GLY A 45 4.77 2.83 -17.93
N ILE A 46 5.69 1.96 -17.49
CA ILE A 46 5.39 1.07 -16.36
C ILE A 46 5.28 1.83 -15.03
N LEU A 47 6.08 2.88 -14.83
CA LEU A 47 5.97 3.72 -13.64
C LEU A 47 4.68 4.55 -13.65
N ARG A 48 4.29 5.14 -14.77
CA ARG A 48 3.00 5.82 -14.89
C ARG A 48 1.85 4.85 -14.60
N ALA A 49 1.87 3.64 -15.18
CA ALA A 49 0.85 2.63 -14.93
C ALA A 49 0.80 2.21 -13.46
N PHE A 50 1.95 2.05 -12.80
CA PHE A 50 2.06 1.73 -11.37
C PHE A 50 1.25 2.69 -10.47
N TYR A 51 1.29 3.99 -10.75
CA TYR A 51 0.50 4.99 -10.02
C TYR A 51 -0.96 5.07 -10.48
N ASP A 52 -1.21 4.95 -11.79
CA ASP A 52 -2.55 5.07 -12.35
C ASP A 52 -3.51 3.98 -11.88
N VAL A 53 -3.04 2.71 -11.79
CA VAL A 53 -3.90 1.55 -11.56
C VAL A 53 -4.56 1.55 -10.18
N ILE A 54 -3.89 2.12 -9.17
CA ILE A 54 -4.40 2.24 -7.81
C ILE A 54 -5.15 3.55 -7.57
N SER A 55 -5.03 4.51 -8.50
CA SER A 55 -5.63 5.83 -8.39
C SER A 55 -7.06 5.85 -8.93
N GLY A 56 -7.92 6.66 -8.29
CA GLY A 56 -9.30 6.87 -8.72
C GLY A 56 -10.19 7.46 -7.65
N PRO A 57 -11.34 8.05 -8.04
CA PRO A 57 -12.26 8.66 -7.11
C PRO A 57 -12.97 7.64 -6.21
N ALA A 58 -13.59 8.14 -5.15
CA ALA A 58 -14.41 7.34 -4.26
C ALA A 58 -15.57 6.65 -5.03
N GLY A 59 -15.85 5.39 -4.64
CA GLY A 59 -16.90 4.58 -5.25
C GLY A 59 -16.50 3.88 -6.56
N GLN A 60 -15.36 4.20 -7.16
CA GLN A 60 -14.92 3.53 -8.39
C GLN A 60 -13.96 2.37 -8.09
N PRO A 61 -14.13 1.21 -8.76
CA PRO A 61 -13.17 0.11 -8.69
C PRO A 61 -11.78 0.52 -9.15
N ARG A 62 -10.75 -0.06 -8.55
CA ARG A 62 -9.36 0.09 -9.01
C ARG A 62 -9.08 -0.85 -10.17
N GLN A 63 -8.01 -0.58 -10.92
CA GLN A 63 -7.69 -1.33 -12.14
C GLN A 63 -6.82 -2.57 -11.82
N TRP A 64 -7.26 -3.43 -10.87
CA TRP A 64 -6.45 -4.52 -10.33
C TRP A 64 -5.98 -5.55 -11.36
N SER A 65 -6.78 -5.80 -12.41
CA SER A 65 -6.35 -6.68 -13.51
C SER A 65 -5.22 -6.06 -14.33
N ARG A 66 -5.27 -4.75 -14.59
CA ARG A 66 -4.19 -4.00 -15.23
C ARG A 66 -2.97 -3.91 -14.32
N ASP A 67 -3.17 -3.66 -13.03
CA ASP A 67 -2.13 -3.62 -12.01
C ASP A 67 -1.33 -4.93 -12.00
N ARG A 68 -2.01 -6.07 -11.93
CA ARG A 68 -1.35 -7.39 -11.96
C ARG A 68 -0.43 -7.59 -13.16
N THR A 69 -0.70 -6.97 -14.31
CA THR A 69 0.12 -7.13 -15.51
C THR A 69 1.50 -6.46 -15.42
N LEU A 70 1.72 -5.58 -14.45
CA LEU A 70 2.97 -4.85 -14.30
C LEU A 70 4.08 -5.69 -13.64
N TYR A 71 3.69 -6.71 -12.88
CA TYR A 71 4.57 -7.45 -11.98
C TYR A 71 4.89 -8.85 -12.46
N ILE A 72 6.02 -9.39 -11.98
CA ILE A 72 6.27 -10.83 -12.05
C ILE A 72 5.19 -11.61 -11.28
N PRO A 73 4.92 -12.89 -11.63
CA PRO A 73 3.85 -13.67 -10.99
C PRO A 73 3.93 -13.72 -9.46
N ASP A 74 5.14 -13.88 -8.92
CA ASP A 74 5.39 -14.06 -7.49
C ASP A 74 5.90 -12.78 -6.81
N VAL A 75 5.48 -11.61 -7.28
CA VAL A 75 5.88 -10.33 -6.67
C VAL A 75 5.49 -10.27 -5.20
N HIS A 76 6.38 -9.73 -4.38
CA HIS A 76 6.10 -9.33 -3.02
C HIS A 76 6.32 -7.84 -2.85
N PHE A 77 5.40 -7.22 -2.13
CA PHE A 77 5.51 -5.84 -1.69
C PHE A 77 5.96 -5.78 -0.24
N VAL A 78 6.74 -4.77 0.10
CA VAL A 78 7.16 -4.53 1.48
C VAL A 78 6.74 -3.12 1.89
N SER A 79 5.75 -3.05 2.78
CA SER A 79 5.35 -1.79 3.41
C SER A 79 6.08 -1.63 4.74
N LEU A 80 6.73 -0.51 4.94
CA LEU A 80 7.35 -0.16 6.21
C LEU A 80 6.40 0.73 7.01
N SER A 81 6.36 0.53 8.32
CA SER A 81 5.61 1.36 9.25
C SER A 81 6.35 1.46 10.57
N THR A 82 6.14 2.57 11.29
CA THR A 82 6.71 2.76 12.63
C THR A 82 5.56 2.85 13.63
N ASP A 83 5.61 2.03 14.66
CA ASP A 83 4.59 2.06 15.71
C ASP A 83 4.84 3.23 16.70
N SER A 84 3.90 3.45 17.62
CA SER A 84 3.96 4.54 18.61
C SER A 84 5.15 4.46 19.58
N THR A 85 5.89 3.35 19.58
CA THR A 85 7.12 3.17 20.37
C THR A 85 8.39 3.44 19.56
N GLY A 86 8.25 3.82 18.28
CA GLY A 86 9.37 4.02 17.37
C GLY A 86 9.92 2.72 16.75
N ARG A 87 9.25 1.57 16.95
CA ARG A 87 9.69 0.31 16.37
C ARG A 87 9.23 0.19 14.93
N VAL A 88 10.18 -0.03 14.03
CA VAL A 88 9.89 -0.30 12.62
C VAL A 88 9.36 -1.73 12.44
N ARG A 89 8.34 -1.86 11.60
CA ARG A 89 7.75 -3.12 11.16
C ARG A 89 7.73 -3.18 9.65
N ALA A 90 8.09 -4.33 9.10
CA ALA A 90 7.92 -4.64 7.70
C ALA A 90 6.70 -5.56 7.53
N ASP A 91 5.76 -5.18 6.68
CA ASP A 91 4.64 -6.03 6.26
C ASP A 91 4.91 -6.50 4.83
N VAL A 92 5.21 -7.80 4.68
CA VAL A 92 5.52 -8.43 3.40
C VAL A 92 4.27 -9.11 2.88
N VAL A 93 3.78 -8.68 1.72
CA VAL A 93 2.52 -9.16 1.16
C VAL A 93 2.66 -9.55 -0.31
N THR A 94 1.90 -10.56 -0.74
CA THR A 94 1.72 -10.86 -2.15
C THR A 94 0.85 -9.81 -2.82
N HIS A 95 0.84 -9.76 -4.17
CA HIS A 95 -0.07 -8.89 -4.92
C HIS A 95 -1.52 -9.06 -4.48
N GLN A 96 -2.03 -10.30 -4.37
CA GLN A 96 -3.41 -10.55 -3.97
C GLN A 96 -3.70 -10.07 -2.53
N MET A 97 -2.78 -10.30 -1.60
CA MET A 97 -2.94 -9.79 -0.23
C MET A 97 -2.97 -8.25 -0.18
N PHE A 98 -2.15 -7.59 -1.00
CA PHE A 98 -2.17 -6.13 -1.14
C PHE A 98 -3.53 -5.64 -1.65
N VAL A 99 -4.04 -6.26 -2.72
CA VAL A 99 -5.36 -5.96 -3.30
C VAL A 99 -6.47 -6.11 -2.25
N ASP A 100 -6.56 -7.27 -1.61
CA ASP A 100 -7.62 -7.59 -0.64
C ASP A 100 -7.62 -6.62 0.56
N ARG A 101 -6.43 -6.20 1.01
CA ARG A 101 -6.28 -5.27 2.15
C ARG A 101 -6.55 -3.81 1.78
N SER A 102 -6.10 -3.39 0.60
CA SER A 102 -6.12 -1.98 0.19
C SER A 102 -7.43 -1.56 -0.47
N ASN A 103 -8.02 -2.44 -1.29
CA ASN A 103 -9.20 -2.15 -2.09
C ASN A 103 -10.37 -1.51 -1.32
N PRO A 104 -10.79 -2.02 -0.13
CA PRO A 104 -11.92 -1.45 0.58
C PRO A 104 -11.72 0.02 0.98
N SER A 105 -10.50 0.39 1.35
CA SER A 105 -10.16 1.76 1.74
C SER A 105 -10.03 2.67 0.52
N LEU A 106 -9.28 2.23 -0.48
CA LEU A 106 -9.04 3.00 -1.70
C LEU A 106 -10.35 3.32 -2.43
N VAL A 107 -11.25 2.33 -2.54
CA VAL A 107 -12.56 2.54 -3.19
C VAL A 107 -13.47 3.44 -2.35
N ARG A 108 -13.54 3.23 -1.03
CA ARG A 108 -14.44 4.00 -0.17
C ARG A 108 -14.07 5.48 -0.09
N ARG A 109 -12.79 5.81 0.04
CA ARG A 109 -12.31 7.18 0.29
C ARG A 109 -11.92 7.93 -0.98
N GLY A 110 -11.63 7.22 -2.06
CA GLY A 110 -10.87 7.75 -3.18
C GLY A 110 -9.38 7.77 -2.82
N PHE A 111 -8.54 7.65 -3.83
CA PHE A 111 -7.10 7.65 -3.66
C PHE A 111 -6.43 8.03 -4.98
N PHE A 112 -5.51 8.97 -4.92
CA PHE A 112 -4.68 9.38 -6.04
C PHE A 112 -3.25 9.46 -5.55
N GLU A 113 -2.39 8.68 -6.17
CA GLU A 113 -0.96 8.70 -5.94
C GLU A 113 -0.27 9.18 -7.20
N THR A 114 0.67 10.10 -7.04
CA THR A 114 1.36 10.71 -8.18
C THR A 114 2.85 10.79 -7.89
N GLU A 115 3.67 10.34 -8.81
CA GLU A 115 5.11 10.59 -8.78
C GLU A 115 5.39 12.08 -8.91
N ILE A 116 6.21 12.61 -8.02
CA ILE A 116 6.64 14.02 -8.04
C ILE A 116 8.13 14.18 -8.34
N HIS A 117 8.92 13.14 -8.09
CA HIS A 117 10.35 13.11 -8.39
C HIS A 117 10.83 11.66 -8.50
N ARG A 118 11.92 11.41 -9.25
CA ARG A 118 12.59 10.11 -9.22
C ARG A 118 14.09 10.22 -9.47
N THR A 119 14.82 9.28 -8.89
CA THR A 119 16.19 8.93 -9.30
C THR A 119 16.19 7.52 -9.88
N THR A 120 17.03 7.29 -10.88
CA THR A 120 17.09 6.01 -11.59
C THR A 120 18.54 5.57 -11.74
N ALA A 121 18.84 4.36 -11.30
CA ALA A 121 20.12 3.69 -11.56
C ALA A 121 19.88 2.52 -12.51
N ARG A 122 20.68 2.43 -13.58
CA ARG A 122 20.51 1.41 -14.62
C ARG A 122 21.84 0.72 -14.96
N PHE A 123 21.80 -0.60 -15.06
CA PHE A 123 22.86 -1.37 -15.68
C PHE A 123 22.24 -2.42 -16.62
N GLY A 124 22.46 -2.25 -17.92
CA GLY A 124 21.90 -3.15 -18.94
C GLY A 124 20.37 -3.24 -18.87
N ASN A 125 19.89 -4.43 -18.54
CA ASN A 125 18.45 -4.75 -18.44
C ASN A 125 17.90 -4.62 -17.01
N VAL A 126 18.69 -4.21 -16.05
CA VAL A 126 18.27 -4.03 -14.64
C VAL A 126 18.20 -2.55 -14.31
N VAL A 127 17.12 -2.14 -13.64
CA VAL A 127 16.87 -0.76 -13.25
C VAL A 127 16.34 -0.72 -11.83
N HIS A 128 16.94 0.14 -11.01
CA HIS A 128 16.40 0.56 -9.73
C HIS A 128 15.85 1.99 -9.83
N VAL A 129 14.65 2.19 -9.32
CA VAL A 129 13.99 3.50 -9.27
C VAL A 129 13.65 3.84 -7.82
N PHE A 130 14.09 5.03 -7.39
CA PHE A 130 13.66 5.65 -6.15
C PHE A 130 12.68 6.75 -6.53
N SER A 131 11.38 6.48 -6.33
CA SER A 131 10.27 7.31 -6.83
C SER A 131 9.54 7.95 -5.67
N THR A 132 9.65 9.28 -5.56
CA THR A 132 8.94 10.06 -4.55
C THR A 132 7.51 10.31 -5.01
N TYR A 133 6.55 10.03 -4.13
CA TYR A 133 5.13 10.20 -4.41
C TYR A 133 4.44 11.12 -3.41
N GLU A 134 3.30 11.63 -3.83
CA GLU A 134 2.33 12.29 -2.96
C GLU A 134 0.94 11.68 -3.12
N MET A 135 0.20 11.65 -2.03
CA MET A 135 -1.12 11.03 -1.93
C MET A 135 -2.22 12.06 -1.68
N ARG A 136 -3.38 11.87 -2.37
CA ARG A 136 -4.59 12.69 -2.24
C ARG A 136 -5.82 11.79 -2.22
N GLU A 137 -6.91 12.23 -1.58
CA GLU A 137 -8.20 11.51 -1.65
C GLU A 137 -9.00 11.84 -2.93
N ARG A 138 -8.69 12.97 -3.59
CA ARG A 138 -9.32 13.39 -4.85
C ARG A 138 -8.32 14.10 -5.75
N ALA A 139 -8.56 14.02 -7.05
CA ALA A 139 -7.73 14.70 -8.04
C ALA A 139 -7.65 16.20 -7.73
N GLY A 140 -6.41 16.76 -7.69
CA GLY A 140 -6.16 18.16 -7.36
C GLY A 140 -6.50 18.57 -5.92
N GLY A 141 -6.85 17.60 -5.05
CA GLY A 141 -7.12 17.85 -3.63
C GLY A 141 -5.85 18.09 -2.81
N PRO A 142 -5.97 18.38 -1.51
CA PRO A 142 -4.82 18.54 -0.64
C PRO A 142 -4.02 17.24 -0.53
N VAL A 143 -2.70 17.36 -0.46
CA VAL A 143 -1.79 16.25 -0.15
C VAL A 143 -1.99 15.87 1.31
N PHE A 144 -2.23 14.59 1.58
CA PHE A 144 -2.34 14.09 2.94
C PHE A 144 -1.14 13.24 3.38
N GLY A 145 -0.29 12.85 2.44
CA GLY A 145 0.93 12.09 2.72
C GLY A 145 1.87 12.07 1.52
N ARG A 146 3.14 11.80 1.79
CA ARG A 146 4.21 11.57 0.83
C ARG A 146 5.05 10.40 1.28
N GLY A 147 5.85 9.87 0.37
CA GLY A 147 6.81 8.81 0.67
C GLY A 147 7.70 8.53 -0.52
N ILE A 148 8.50 7.49 -0.40
CA ILE A 148 9.36 7.00 -1.47
C ILE A 148 9.08 5.53 -1.72
N ASN A 149 8.82 5.20 -2.99
CA ASN A 149 8.80 3.84 -3.52
C ASN A 149 10.21 3.48 -4.01
N SER A 150 10.78 2.37 -3.54
CA SER A 150 11.95 1.71 -4.10
C SER A 150 11.46 0.58 -4.99
N ILE A 151 11.72 0.69 -6.30
CA ILE A 151 11.13 -0.21 -7.32
C ILE A 151 12.27 -0.85 -8.11
N GLU A 152 12.27 -2.18 -8.18
CA GLU A 152 13.18 -2.95 -8.99
C GLU A 152 12.52 -3.37 -10.29
N LEU A 153 13.16 -3.02 -11.42
CA LEU A 153 12.68 -3.30 -12.77
C LEU A 153 13.68 -4.12 -13.56
N PHE A 154 13.19 -4.93 -14.48
CA PHE A 154 14.02 -5.55 -15.50
C PHE A 154 13.32 -5.65 -16.86
N TRP A 155 14.15 -5.69 -17.93
CA TRP A 155 13.73 -5.94 -19.29
C TRP A 155 13.98 -7.40 -19.66
N ASP A 156 12.94 -8.13 -20.09
CA ASP A 156 13.02 -9.55 -20.45
C ASP A 156 13.37 -9.81 -21.94
N GLY A 157 13.61 -8.75 -22.69
CA GLY A 157 13.79 -8.79 -24.15
C GLY A 157 12.55 -8.36 -24.92
N THR A 158 11.38 -8.31 -24.29
CA THR A 158 10.09 -7.95 -24.88
C THR A 158 9.37 -6.84 -24.15
N ARG A 159 9.52 -6.77 -22.82
CA ARG A 159 8.82 -5.79 -21.98
C ARG A 159 9.56 -5.53 -20.66
N TRP A 160 9.19 -4.43 -20.00
CA TRP A 160 9.56 -4.15 -18.63
C TRP A 160 8.63 -4.87 -17.64
N TRP A 161 9.24 -5.30 -16.53
CA TRP A 161 8.59 -5.93 -15.39
C TRP A 161 9.01 -5.26 -14.10
N ILE A 162 8.07 -5.16 -13.15
CA ILE A 162 8.40 -4.85 -11.76
C ILE A 162 8.66 -6.16 -11.03
N ALA A 163 9.90 -6.33 -10.53
CA ALA A 163 10.32 -7.52 -9.77
C ALA A 163 10.00 -7.39 -8.28
N ALA A 164 10.11 -6.18 -7.73
CA ALA A 164 9.81 -5.88 -6.33
C ALA A 164 9.46 -4.41 -6.17
N ALA A 165 8.66 -4.09 -5.16
CA ALA A 165 8.42 -2.73 -4.71
C ALA A 165 8.33 -2.69 -3.19
N GLN A 166 8.96 -1.68 -2.59
CA GLN A 166 8.89 -1.41 -1.17
C GLN A 166 8.79 0.09 -0.94
N TRP A 167 8.16 0.50 0.16
CA TRP A 167 7.95 1.91 0.45
C TRP A 167 7.99 2.22 1.93
N ASP A 168 8.36 3.46 2.21
CA ASP A 168 8.23 4.07 3.53
C ASP A 168 7.62 5.47 3.37
N ASP A 169 6.70 5.81 4.27
CA ASP A 169 6.03 7.11 4.25
C ASP A 169 6.88 8.17 4.97
N GLU A 170 6.74 9.41 4.50
CA GLU A 170 7.29 10.57 5.19
C GLU A 170 6.59 10.77 6.55
N ARG A 171 7.37 11.10 7.56
CA ARG A 171 6.89 11.42 8.90
C ARG A 171 7.87 12.39 9.60
N PRO A 172 7.51 13.02 10.72
CA PRO A 172 8.36 14.03 11.37
C PRO A 172 9.78 13.56 11.71
N ASP A 173 9.95 12.29 12.03
CA ASP A 173 11.24 11.64 12.33
C ASP A 173 11.90 10.98 11.11
N ASN A 174 11.27 11.04 9.96
CA ASN A 174 11.75 10.52 8.68
C ASN A 174 11.33 11.45 7.52
N PRO A 175 11.84 12.69 7.46
CA PRO A 175 11.53 13.60 6.37
C PRO A 175 12.21 13.13 5.07
N ILE A 176 11.57 13.39 3.93
CA ILE A 176 12.16 13.10 2.62
C ILE A 176 13.36 14.04 2.42
N PRO A 177 14.59 13.50 2.14
CA PRO A 177 15.75 14.32 1.81
C PRO A 177 15.51 15.18 0.58
N THR A 178 16.10 16.41 0.56
CA THR A 178 15.88 17.38 -0.51
C THR A 178 16.30 16.91 -1.89
N GLU A 179 17.27 16.00 -1.97
CA GLU A 179 17.70 15.37 -3.23
C GLU A 179 16.63 14.47 -3.89
N TYR A 180 15.58 14.10 -3.15
CA TYR A 180 14.44 13.31 -3.65
C TYR A 180 13.16 14.14 -3.81
N LEU A 181 13.25 15.45 -3.71
CA LEU A 181 12.15 16.39 -3.95
C LEU A 181 12.32 17.10 -5.29
N PRO A 182 11.20 17.60 -5.91
CA PRO A 182 11.27 18.40 -7.13
C PRO A 182 12.13 19.63 -7.02
#